data_a1bb1ef832573a19e4cde2d847ad2923
#
_entry.id   a1bb1ef832573a19e4cde2d847ad2923
#
_cell.length_a   1.000
_cell.length_b   1.000
_cell.length_c   1.000
_cell.angle_alpha   90.00
_cell.angle_beta   90.00
_cell.angle_gamma   90.00
#
_symmetry.space_group_name_H-M   'P 1'
#
loop_
_entity.id
_entity.type
_entity.pdbx_description
1 polymer ?
#
loop_
_entity_poly.entity_id
_entity_poly.type
_entity_poly.pdbx_seq_one_letter_code
_entity_poly.pdbx_strand_id
1 'polypeptide(L)'
;VGSEMCIRDSLVINTHVCRGNYHSAYFSSGAYDPVAEKLFGEENVNAYYLEFDDERSGGFEPLKYVSGDKKVVLGLITTKSPVLEDKQTVINRIHEAAKYIPLDRLYLSPQCGFASCEIGNKLTEEEQWAKLALVKEIAEEVWK
;
A
#
# COMPACT_ATOMS: atom_id res chain seq x y z
N VAL A 1 -11.87 0.29 -19.99
CA VAL A 1 -11.19 -0.07 -21.25
C VAL A 1 -11.10 1.15 -22.17
N GLY A 2 -12.20 1.81 -22.51
CA GLY A 2 -12.17 3.01 -23.38
C GLY A 2 -11.57 4.25 -22.75
N SER A 3 -11.64 4.39 -21.43
CA SER A 3 -11.10 5.54 -20.69
C SER A 3 -9.56 5.57 -20.68
N GLU A 4 -8.90 4.44 -20.72
CA GLU A 4 -7.43 4.36 -20.73
C GLU A 4 -6.80 5.04 -21.94
N MET A 5 -7.43 4.93 -23.10
CA MET A 5 -6.89 5.51 -24.34
C MET A 5 -7.04 7.03 -24.41
N CYS A 6 -8.08 7.59 -23.77
CA CYS A 6 -8.40 9.01 -23.87
C CYS A 6 -7.82 9.88 -22.76
N ILE A 7 -7.52 9.33 -21.58
CA ILE A 7 -7.11 10.08 -20.40
C ILE A 7 -5.67 9.86 -19.98
N ARG A 8 -5.00 8.91 -20.58
CA ARG A 8 -3.71 8.38 -20.16
C ARG A 8 -2.55 9.35 -20.21
N ASP A 9 -2.55 10.27 -21.15
CA ASP A 9 -1.46 11.23 -21.36
C ASP A 9 -1.56 12.47 -20.45
N SER A 10 -2.70 12.65 -19.79
CA SER A 10 -2.98 13.84 -18.98
C SER A 10 -3.34 13.57 -17.53
N LEU A 11 -3.63 12.33 -17.16
CA LEU A 11 -4.03 11.96 -15.80
C LEU A 11 -3.06 10.98 -15.16
N VAL A 12 -2.86 11.13 -13.84
CA VAL A 12 -2.18 10.13 -13.01
C VAL A 12 -3.18 9.01 -12.72
N ILE A 13 -2.90 7.82 -13.22
CA ILE A 13 -3.73 6.62 -13.05
C ILE A 13 -3.03 5.68 -12.08
N ASN A 14 -3.72 5.31 -11.01
CA ASN A 14 -3.20 4.41 -9.99
C ASN A 14 -4.10 3.18 -9.84
N THR A 15 -3.52 2.04 -9.50
CA THR A 15 -4.24 0.81 -9.18
C THR A 15 -4.09 0.49 -7.70
N HIS A 16 -5.19 0.12 -7.05
CA HIS A 16 -5.19 -0.44 -5.70
C HIS A 16 -5.52 -1.94 -5.77
N VAL A 17 -4.67 -2.76 -5.16
CA VAL A 17 -4.91 -4.20 -5.04
C VAL A 17 -5.34 -4.51 -3.61
N CYS A 18 -6.65 -4.64 -3.43
CA CYS A 18 -7.28 -4.86 -2.14
C CYS A 18 -7.53 -6.35 -1.85
N ARG A 19 -7.32 -6.76 -0.60
CA ARG A 19 -7.70 -8.10 -0.10
C ARG A 19 -8.97 -8.09 0.74
N GLY A 20 -9.68 -6.99 0.74
CA GLY A 20 -10.94 -6.78 1.47
C GLY A 20 -10.73 -6.01 2.78
N ASN A 21 -11.67 -5.12 3.05
CA ASN A 21 -11.73 -4.34 4.28
C ASN A 21 -13.19 -4.04 4.63
N TYR A 22 -13.92 -5.06 5.06
CA TYR A 22 -15.31 -4.92 5.51
C TYR A 22 -15.37 -5.01 7.02
N HIS A 23 -15.70 -3.92 7.69
CA HIS A 23 -15.80 -3.82 9.16
C HIS A 23 -14.60 -4.46 9.88
N SER A 24 -13.37 -4.10 9.46
CA SER A 24 -12.10 -4.64 9.95
C SER A 24 -11.83 -6.12 9.62
N ALA A 25 -12.57 -6.72 8.68
CA ALA A 25 -12.32 -8.07 8.19
C ALA A 25 -11.80 -8.06 6.76
N TYR A 26 -10.91 -9.01 6.44
CA TYR A 26 -10.44 -9.24 5.07
C TYR A 26 -11.23 -10.37 4.40
N PHE A 27 -11.22 -10.40 3.07
CA PHE A 27 -11.90 -11.42 2.26
C PHE A 27 -10.93 -12.46 1.69
N SER A 28 -9.73 -12.05 1.29
CA SER A 28 -8.73 -12.92 0.68
C SER A 28 -7.36 -12.75 1.31
N SER A 29 -6.50 -13.75 1.12
CA SER A 29 -5.11 -13.73 1.56
C SER A 29 -4.21 -14.31 0.46
N GLY A 30 -2.94 -13.95 0.47
CA GLY A 30 -1.95 -14.45 -0.47
C GLY A 30 -0.91 -13.39 -0.83
N ALA A 31 0.30 -13.85 -1.12
CA ALA A 31 1.37 -13.01 -1.63
C ALA A 31 1.07 -12.56 -3.07
N TYR A 32 1.79 -11.54 -3.52
CA TYR A 32 1.66 -11.03 -4.90
C TYR A 32 2.39 -11.89 -5.94
N ASP A 33 3.25 -12.82 -5.52
CA ASP A 33 4.12 -13.62 -6.40
C ASP A 33 3.41 -14.22 -7.62
N PRO A 34 2.22 -14.85 -7.51
CA PRO A 34 1.57 -15.49 -8.65
C PRO A 34 1.12 -14.52 -9.76
N VAL A 35 0.96 -13.24 -9.45
CA VAL A 35 0.43 -12.23 -10.38
C VAL A 35 1.43 -11.11 -10.67
N ALA A 36 2.56 -11.07 -9.97
CA ALA A 36 3.48 -9.96 -9.94
C ALA A 36 4.04 -9.60 -11.32
N GLU A 37 4.45 -10.58 -12.10
CA GLU A 37 5.04 -10.36 -13.41
C GLU A 37 4.07 -9.66 -14.36
N LYS A 38 2.81 -10.11 -14.42
CA LYS A 38 1.79 -9.49 -15.24
C LYS A 38 1.30 -8.17 -14.67
N LEU A 39 0.93 -8.16 -13.38
CA LEU A 39 0.39 -6.98 -12.72
C LEU A 39 1.38 -5.82 -12.72
N PHE A 40 2.60 -6.04 -12.26
CA PHE A 40 3.58 -4.97 -12.10
C PHE A 40 4.39 -4.69 -13.36
N GLY A 41 4.58 -5.71 -14.22
CA GLY A 41 5.33 -5.57 -15.46
C GLY A 41 4.51 -5.00 -16.62
N GLU A 42 3.28 -5.48 -16.80
CA GLU A 42 2.50 -5.21 -18.01
C GLU A 42 1.40 -4.13 -17.82
N GLU A 43 0.84 -3.98 -16.61
CA GLU A 43 -0.21 -2.99 -16.36
C GLU A 43 0.32 -1.56 -16.52
N ASN A 44 -0.42 -0.75 -17.25
CA ASN A 44 0.00 0.61 -17.56
C ASN A 44 -0.64 1.64 -16.64
N VAL A 45 -0.05 1.78 -15.46
CA VAL A 45 -0.44 2.73 -14.41
C VAL A 45 0.77 3.50 -13.91
N ASN A 46 0.53 4.61 -13.22
CA ASN A 46 1.57 5.45 -12.64
C ASN A 46 2.03 4.95 -11.25
N ALA A 47 1.10 4.39 -10.47
CA ALA A 47 1.42 3.84 -9.16
C ALA A 47 0.53 2.68 -8.76
N TYR A 48 1.07 1.83 -7.90
CA TYR A 48 0.38 0.75 -7.22
C TYR A 48 0.21 1.07 -5.75
N TYR A 49 -0.99 0.93 -5.21
CA TYR A 49 -1.30 0.94 -3.79
C TYR A 49 -1.45 -0.51 -3.32
N LEU A 50 -0.47 -1.00 -2.58
CA LEU A 50 -0.35 -2.42 -2.23
C LEU A 50 -0.44 -2.64 -0.73
N GLU A 51 -1.13 -3.69 -0.33
CA GLU A 51 -1.29 -4.08 1.07
C GLU A 51 -0.11 -4.95 1.52
N PHE A 52 0.63 -4.45 2.51
CA PHE A 52 1.73 -5.15 3.18
C PHE A 52 1.64 -4.99 4.71
N ASP A 53 0.45 -4.85 5.25
CA ASP A 53 0.19 -4.58 6.65
C ASP A 53 0.40 -5.78 7.59
N ASP A 54 0.40 -6.99 7.04
CA ASP A 54 0.58 -8.22 7.81
C ASP A 54 1.27 -9.35 7.02
N GLU A 55 1.48 -10.49 7.69
CA GLU A 55 2.15 -11.68 7.13
C GLU A 55 1.41 -12.31 5.94
N ARG A 56 0.10 -12.08 5.81
CA ARG A 56 -0.72 -12.58 4.68
C ARG A 56 -0.27 -12.02 3.34
N SER A 57 0.39 -10.88 3.36
CA SER A 57 0.83 -10.18 2.15
C SER A 57 2.10 -10.75 1.53
N GLY A 58 2.82 -11.62 2.24
CA GLY A 58 4.13 -12.13 1.81
C GLY A 58 5.24 -11.10 1.89
N GLY A 59 6.35 -11.39 1.23
CA GLY A 59 7.52 -10.52 1.17
C GLY A 59 7.44 -9.46 0.07
N PHE A 60 8.53 -8.71 -0.09
CA PHE A 60 8.64 -7.63 -1.07
C PHE A 60 9.29 -8.05 -2.41
N GLU A 61 9.70 -9.32 -2.56
CA GLU A 61 10.30 -9.84 -3.79
C GLU A 61 9.48 -9.57 -5.06
N PRO A 62 8.13 -9.62 -5.03
CA PRO A 62 7.33 -9.29 -6.19
C PRO A 62 7.55 -7.89 -6.75
N LEU A 63 8.01 -6.94 -5.93
CA LEU A 63 8.28 -5.57 -6.34
C LEU A 63 9.38 -5.45 -7.40
N LYS A 64 10.25 -6.46 -7.55
CA LYS A 64 11.27 -6.51 -8.62
C LYS A 64 10.68 -6.44 -10.03
N TYR A 65 9.40 -6.80 -10.19
CA TYR A 65 8.70 -6.75 -11.47
C TYR A 65 8.10 -5.37 -11.78
N VAL A 66 8.13 -4.43 -10.84
CA VAL A 66 7.62 -3.07 -11.08
C VAL A 66 8.50 -2.34 -12.08
N SER A 67 8.01 -2.25 -13.31
CA SER A 67 8.76 -1.72 -14.45
C SER A 67 8.75 -0.19 -14.54
N GLY A 68 9.70 0.36 -15.29
CA GLY A 68 9.76 1.78 -15.60
C GLY A 68 9.96 2.66 -14.37
N ASP A 69 9.24 3.77 -14.34
CA ASP A 69 9.23 4.79 -13.29
C ASP A 69 8.01 4.70 -12.36
N LYS A 70 7.26 3.61 -12.45
CA LYS A 70 6.06 3.37 -11.63
C LYS A 70 6.38 3.45 -10.15
N LYS A 71 5.50 4.06 -9.40
CA LYS A 71 5.60 4.25 -7.95
C LYS A 71 4.88 3.14 -7.21
N VAL A 72 5.32 2.86 -5.98
CA VAL A 72 4.68 1.90 -5.09
C VAL A 72 4.36 2.57 -3.77
N VAL A 73 3.10 2.54 -3.39
CA VAL A 73 2.61 3.01 -2.09
C VAL A 73 2.43 1.78 -1.21
N LEU A 74 3.28 1.67 -0.20
CA LEU A 74 3.31 0.56 0.73
C LEU A 74 2.27 0.77 1.83
N GLY A 75 1.21 -0.01 1.81
CA GLY A 75 0.19 -0.06 2.85
C GLY A 75 0.67 -0.90 4.03
N LEU A 76 1.56 -0.32 4.86
CA LEU A 76 2.18 -1.00 5.99
C LEU A 76 1.43 -0.83 7.31
N ILE A 77 0.51 0.13 7.37
CA ILE A 77 -0.25 0.44 8.59
C ILE A 77 -1.64 -0.17 8.47
N THR A 78 -1.95 -1.15 9.31
CA THR A 78 -3.26 -1.81 9.26
C THR A 78 -4.38 -0.86 9.68
N THR A 79 -5.49 -0.95 8.95
CA THR A 79 -6.74 -0.23 9.28
C THR A 79 -7.77 -1.13 9.96
N LYS A 80 -7.37 -2.35 10.33
CA LYS A 80 -8.25 -3.37 10.91
C LYS A 80 -8.10 -3.53 12.42
N SER A 81 -7.03 -2.97 12.98
CA SER A 81 -6.70 -3.04 14.42
C SER A 81 -6.33 -1.65 14.94
N PRO A 82 -6.77 -1.27 16.16
CA PRO A 82 -6.41 -0.01 16.78
C PRO A 82 -4.96 0.05 17.27
N VAL A 83 -4.30 -1.10 17.40
CA VAL A 83 -2.92 -1.18 17.87
C VAL A 83 -1.99 -0.43 16.92
N LEU A 84 -1.21 0.51 17.45
CA LEU A 84 -0.19 1.21 16.67
C LEU A 84 0.97 0.25 16.38
N GLU A 85 1.43 0.28 15.16
CA GLU A 85 2.61 -0.42 14.72
C GLU A 85 3.86 0.17 15.39
N ASP A 86 4.87 -0.67 15.62
CA ASP A 86 6.18 -0.19 16.04
C ASP A 86 6.86 0.58 14.90
N LYS A 87 7.17 1.84 15.16
CA LYS A 87 7.76 2.77 14.18
C LYS A 87 9.02 2.20 13.53
N GLN A 88 9.94 1.65 14.34
CA GLN A 88 11.19 1.12 13.83
C GLN A 88 10.98 -0.12 12.93
N THR A 89 10.02 -0.95 13.28
CA THR A 89 9.63 -2.11 12.46
C THR A 89 9.11 -1.66 11.11
N VAL A 90 8.27 -0.63 11.03
CA VAL A 90 7.76 -0.09 9.76
C VAL A 90 8.90 0.50 8.93
N ILE A 91 9.79 1.27 9.53
CA ILE A 91 10.97 1.84 8.87
C ILE A 91 11.85 0.71 8.27
N ASN A 92 12.12 -0.34 9.04
CA ASN A 92 12.91 -1.48 8.57
C ASN A 92 12.24 -2.17 7.37
N ARG A 93 10.93 -2.30 7.36
CA ARG A 93 10.17 -2.85 6.23
C ARG A 93 10.23 -1.96 4.99
N ILE A 94 10.20 -0.63 5.15
CA ILE A 94 10.41 0.30 4.02
C ILE A 94 11.82 0.10 3.43
N HIS A 95 12.85 -0.01 4.26
CA HIS A 95 14.20 -0.27 3.79
C HIS A 95 14.38 -1.66 3.17
N GLU A 96 13.60 -2.65 3.62
CA GLU A 96 13.55 -3.96 2.97
C GLU A 96 12.95 -3.86 1.55
N ALA A 97 11.85 -3.16 1.39
CA ALA A 97 11.24 -2.89 0.08
C ALA A 97 12.20 -2.10 -0.84
N ALA A 98 12.99 -1.18 -0.25
CA ALA A 98 13.98 -0.38 -0.99
C ALA A 98 15.13 -1.20 -1.61
N LYS A 99 15.26 -2.47 -1.26
CA LYS A 99 16.20 -3.39 -1.94
C LYS A 99 15.72 -3.76 -3.35
N TYR A 100 14.44 -3.64 -3.63
CA TYR A 100 13.81 -4.02 -4.91
C TYR A 100 13.41 -2.82 -5.76
N ILE A 101 13.07 -1.69 -5.12
CA ILE A 101 12.65 -0.44 -5.78
C ILE A 101 13.35 0.74 -5.11
N PRO A 102 13.91 1.70 -5.87
CA PRO A 102 14.51 2.91 -5.31
C PRO A 102 13.57 3.64 -4.34
N LEU A 103 14.12 4.16 -3.24
CA LEU A 103 13.35 4.79 -2.16
C LEU A 103 12.54 6.00 -2.62
N ASP A 104 13.00 6.73 -3.63
CA ASP A 104 12.32 7.87 -4.25
C ASP A 104 11.05 7.49 -5.02
N ARG A 105 10.86 6.19 -5.29
CA ARG A 105 9.65 5.61 -5.89
C ARG A 105 8.76 4.91 -4.88
N LEU A 106 9.16 4.84 -3.61
CA LEU A 106 8.38 4.25 -2.52
C LEU A 106 7.66 5.33 -1.72
N TYR A 107 6.46 5.01 -1.28
CA TYR A 107 5.61 5.85 -0.44
C TYR A 107 4.96 5.00 0.65
N LEU A 108 4.50 5.64 1.72
CA LEU A 108 3.82 4.97 2.83
C LEU A 108 2.37 5.40 2.90
N SER A 109 1.48 4.45 3.18
CA SER A 109 0.07 4.72 3.47
C SER A 109 -0.49 3.73 4.50
N PRO A 110 -1.66 4.04 5.08
CA PRO A 110 -2.52 3.00 5.64
C PRO A 110 -2.92 1.99 4.55
N GLN A 111 -3.31 0.79 4.96
CA GLN A 111 -3.60 -0.32 4.05
C GLN A 111 -4.71 0.01 3.04
N CYS A 112 -5.97 0.18 3.49
CA CYS A 112 -7.16 0.40 2.65
C CYS A 112 -7.96 1.65 3.01
N GLY A 113 -7.53 2.42 4.01
CA GLY A 113 -8.37 3.40 4.66
C GLY A 113 -9.28 2.81 5.75
N PHE A 114 -10.03 3.65 6.44
CA PHE A 114 -10.72 3.32 7.70
C PHE A 114 -12.23 3.07 7.54
N ALA A 115 -12.75 3.16 6.34
CA ALA A 115 -14.13 2.84 6.03
C ALA A 115 -14.28 2.44 4.56
N SER A 116 -14.57 1.18 4.31
CA SER A 116 -14.90 0.68 2.96
C SER A 116 -16.39 0.78 2.64
N CYS A 117 -17.21 1.03 3.65
CA CYS A 117 -18.65 1.22 3.57
C CYS A 117 -19.14 2.08 4.76
N GLU A 118 -20.42 2.40 4.80
CA GLU A 118 -21.02 3.29 5.79
C GLU A 118 -20.80 2.89 7.26
N ILE A 119 -20.69 1.59 7.54
CA ILE A 119 -20.44 1.11 8.92
C ILE A 119 -18.99 1.32 9.38
N GLY A 120 -18.05 1.61 8.47
CA GLY A 120 -16.64 1.81 8.79
C GLY A 120 -15.93 0.59 9.38
N ASN A 121 -14.71 0.80 9.82
CA ASN A 121 -13.93 -0.18 10.58
C ASN A 121 -14.19 -0.04 12.09
N LYS A 122 -13.64 -0.97 12.89
CA LYS A 122 -13.84 -1.00 14.35
C LYS A 122 -12.97 -0.01 15.13
N LEU A 123 -12.25 0.86 14.44
CA LEU A 123 -11.41 1.88 15.05
C LEU A 123 -12.23 3.13 15.38
N THR A 124 -11.89 3.77 16.51
CA THR A 124 -12.39 5.10 16.83
C THR A 124 -11.72 6.18 15.99
N GLU A 125 -12.28 7.39 16.02
CA GLU A 125 -11.69 8.53 15.32
C GLU A 125 -10.30 8.88 15.88
N GLU A 126 -10.12 8.83 17.19
CA GLU A 126 -8.84 9.07 17.85
C GLU A 126 -7.77 8.04 17.43
N GLU A 127 -8.14 6.77 17.35
CA GLU A 127 -7.25 5.71 16.88
C GLU A 127 -6.87 5.88 15.42
N GLN A 128 -7.81 6.32 14.58
CA GLN A 128 -7.53 6.68 13.19
C GLN A 128 -6.51 7.82 13.11
N TRP A 129 -6.73 8.91 13.86
CA TRP A 129 -5.80 10.04 13.88
C TRP A 129 -4.42 9.66 14.39
N ALA A 130 -4.34 8.78 15.42
CA ALA A 130 -3.07 8.27 15.93
C ALA A 130 -2.28 7.51 14.85
N LYS A 131 -2.97 6.67 14.05
CA LYS A 131 -2.34 5.95 12.94
C LYS A 131 -1.87 6.89 11.82
N LEU A 132 -2.65 7.90 11.47
CA LEU A 132 -2.24 8.90 10.47
C LEU A 132 -1.07 9.75 10.95
N ALA A 133 -1.02 10.08 12.24
CA ALA A 133 0.14 10.75 12.84
C ALA A 133 1.41 9.89 12.76
N LEU A 134 1.30 8.59 13.04
CA LEU A 134 2.40 7.64 12.90
C LEU A 134 2.91 7.56 11.45
N VAL A 135 2.00 7.48 10.46
CA VAL A 135 2.37 7.51 9.03
C VAL A 135 3.17 8.76 8.69
N LYS A 136 2.71 9.93 9.14
CA LYS A 136 3.39 11.21 8.92
C LYS A 136 4.79 11.23 9.56
N GLU A 137 4.88 10.81 10.81
CA GLU A 137 6.15 10.78 11.56
C GLU A 137 7.19 9.88 10.87
N ILE A 138 6.78 8.67 10.43
CA ILE A 138 7.64 7.75 9.70
C ILE A 138 8.07 8.35 8.36
N ALA A 139 7.14 8.95 7.62
CA ALA A 139 7.45 9.55 6.34
C ALA A 139 8.45 10.70 6.46
N GLU A 140 8.30 11.56 7.48
CA GLU A 140 9.24 12.65 7.76
C GLU A 140 10.64 12.14 8.16
N GLU A 141 10.77 10.95 8.69
CA GLU A 141 12.05 10.34 9.05
C GLU A 141 12.73 9.67 7.84
N VAL A 142 11.97 8.95 7.03
CA VAL A 142 12.50 8.14 5.93
C VAL A 142 12.83 8.95 4.67
N TRP A 143 12.00 9.96 4.35
CA TRP A 143 12.13 10.75 3.11
C TRP A 143 12.59 12.21 3.34
N LYS A 144 13.35 12.46 4.38
CA LYS A 144 14.02 13.76 4.61
C LYS A 144 15.19 13.98 3.68
#